data_3c77a8f5c195e729bb4bf38a978ba9d4
#
_entry.id   3c77a8f5c195e729bb4bf38a978ba9d4
#
_cell.length_a   1.000
_cell.length_b   1.000
_cell.length_c   1.000
_cell.angle_alpha   90.00
_cell.angle_beta   90.00
_cell.angle_gamma   90.00
#
_symmetry.space_group_name_H-M   'P 1'
#
loop_
_entity.id
_entity.type
_entity.pdbx_description
1 polymer ?
#
loop_
_entity_poly.entity_id
_entity_poly.type
_entity_poly.pdbx_seq_one_letter_code
_entity_poly.pdbx_strand_id
1 'polypeptide(L)'
;MDFTYPLAGIVTVITLFIYMWMAVQVGKSRGKHDVPAPQNTGPDEFLRALRVHENTVEGLLLFLPALWMFALTFGDLWAGLIGLFYPLGRIIYAQGYYQAADKRSRGFMIGLISTAILLIGSLIGFVLSAVTLYL
;
A
#
# COMPACT_ATOMS: atom_id res chain seq x y z
N MET A 1 -25.86 -9.51 -6.65
CA MET A 1 -24.48 -9.59 -7.17
C MET A 1 -23.63 -10.21 -6.07
N ASP A 2 -23.23 -11.47 -6.23
CA ASP A 2 -22.52 -12.22 -5.19
C ASP A 2 -21.02 -12.21 -5.50
N PHE A 3 -20.31 -11.24 -4.91
CA PHE A 3 -18.86 -11.17 -5.02
C PHE A 3 -18.21 -12.11 -3.99
N THR A 4 -17.30 -12.94 -4.45
CA THR A 4 -16.58 -13.91 -3.59
C THR A 4 -15.57 -13.22 -2.67
N TYR A 5 -15.06 -12.05 -3.06
CA TYR A 5 -13.97 -11.33 -2.37
C TYR A 5 -14.31 -9.85 -2.09
N PRO A 6 -15.43 -9.54 -1.41
CA PRO A 6 -15.83 -8.16 -1.19
C PRO A 6 -14.88 -7.38 -0.27
N LEU A 7 -14.29 -8.02 0.75
CA LEU A 7 -13.38 -7.34 1.68
C LEU A 7 -12.04 -7.01 1.02
N ALA A 8 -11.46 -7.95 0.29
CA ALA A 8 -10.25 -7.69 -0.50
C ALA A 8 -10.50 -6.58 -1.53
N GLY A 9 -11.68 -6.57 -2.16
CA GLY A 9 -12.10 -5.50 -3.06
C GLY A 9 -12.18 -4.13 -2.38
N ILE A 10 -12.84 -4.06 -1.21
CA ILE A 10 -12.95 -2.83 -0.42
C ILE A 10 -11.56 -2.30 -0.03
N VAL A 11 -10.68 -3.16 0.50
CA VAL A 11 -9.31 -2.77 0.87
C VAL A 11 -8.54 -2.25 -0.35
N THR A 12 -8.68 -2.90 -1.50
CA THR A 12 -8.06 -2.45 -2.75
C THR A 12 -8.53 -1.04 -3.11
N VAL A 13 -9.84 -0.79 -3.14
CA VAL A 13 -10.40 0.51 -3.51
C VAL A 13 -9.98 1.61 -2.53
N ILE A 14 -10.05 1.34 -1.22
CA ILE A 14 -9.59 2.29 -0.19
C ILE A 14 -8.12 2.63 -0.40
N THR A 15 -7.28 1.64 -0.64
CA THR A 15 -5.84 1.83 -0.87
C THR A 15 -5.57 2.70 -2.10
N LEU A 16 -6.31 2.49 -3.18
CA LEU A 16 -6.19 3.30 -4.39
C LEU A 16 -6.67 4.75 -4.19
N PHE A 17 -7.73 4.96 -3.40
CA PHE A 17 -8.14 6.33 -3.02
C PHE A 17 -7.08 7.04 -2.17
N ILE A 18 -6.42 6.34 -1.26
CA ILE A 18 -5.32 6.91 -0.47
C ILE A 18 -4.15 7.26 -1.38
N TYR A 19 -3.80 6.41 -2.33
CA TYR A 19 -2.77 6.71 -3.33
C TYR A 19 -3.14 7.94 -4.19
N MET A 20 -4.39 8.04 -4.61
CA MET A 20 -4.88 9.21 -5.33
C MET A 20 -4.81 10.49 -4.48
N TRP A 21 -5.14 10.42 -3.19
CA TRP A 21 -4.96 11.53 -2.26
C TRP A 21 -3.49 11.98 -2.19
N MET A 22 -2.53 11.03 -2.16
CA MET A 22 -1.10 11.36 -2.17
C MET A 22 -0.69 12.07 -3.47
N ALA A 23 -1.24 11.67 -4.62
CA ALA A 23 -1.02 12.37 -5.88
C ALA A 23 -1.50 13.83 -5.83
N VAL A 24 -2.67 14.08 -5.22
CA VAL A 24 -3.19 15.42 -5.00
C VAL A 24 -2.26 16.24 -4.10
N GLN A 25 -1.68 15.64 -3.06
CA GLN A 25 -0.71 16.33 -2.20
C GLN A 25 0.55 16.75 -2.97
N VAL A 26 1.05 15.93 -3.89
CA VAL A 26 2.15 16.32 -4.79
C VAL A 26 1.77 17.52 -5.64
N GLY A 27 0.58 17.51 -6.24
CA GLY A 27 0.07 18.63 -7.04
C GLY A 27 -0.02 19.94 -6.25
N LYS A 28 -0.57 19.87 -5.03
CA LYS A 28 -0.63 21.03 -4.12
C LYS A 28 0.76 21.56 -3.76
N SER A 29 1.70 20.66 -3.49
CA SER A 29 3.08 21.03 -3.14
C SER A 29 3.82 21.68 -4.34
N ARG A 30 3.56 21.20 -5.56
CA ARG A 30 4.08 21.82 -6.78
C ARG A 30 3.61 23.27 -6.92
N GLY A 31 2.32 23.52 -6.71
CA GLY A 31 1.75 24.86 -6.75
C GLY A 31 2.32 25.78 -5.65
N LYS A 32 2.45 25.27 -4.44
CA LYS A 32 2.98 26.02 -3.29
C LYS A 32 4.43 26.45 -3.48
N HIS A 33 5.26 25.61 -4.09
CA HIS A 33 6.70 25.80 -4.21
C HIS A 33 7.18 26.19 -5.61
N ASP A 34 6.27 26.45 -6.54
CA ASP A 34 6.60 26.81 -7.92
C ASP A 34 7.50 25.76 -8.60
N VAL A 35 7.16 24.48 -8.46
CA VAL A 35 7.89 23.37 -9.08
C VAL A 35 7.04 22.79 -10.23
N PRO A 36 7.18 23.29 -11.47
CA PRO A 36 6.40 22.81 -12.59
C PRO A 36 6.79 21.37 -12.96
N ALA A 37 5.78 20.57 -13.36
CA ALA A 37 6.07 19.25 -13.92
C ALA A 37 6.83 19.40 -15.24
N PRO A 38 7.77 18.51 -15.57
CA PRO A 38 8.18 17.29 -14.87
C PRO A 38 9.33 17.45 -13.87
N GLN A 39 9.61 18.66 -13.41
CA GLN A 39 10.71 18.93 -12.46
C GLN A 39 10.51 18.14 -11.16
N ASN A 40 11.58 17.45 -10.70
CA ASN A 40 11.61 16.61 -9.51
C ASN A 40 12.56 17.14 -8.43
N THR A 41 13.04 18.35 -8.57
CA THR A 41 13.90 19.02 -7.60
C THR A 41 13.19 20.22 -7.01
N GLY A 42 13.43 20.51 -5.75
CA GLY A 42 12.78 21.61 -5.06
C GLY A 42 13.03 21.59 -3.56
N PRO A 43 12.29 22.38 -2.77
CA PRO A 43 12.39 22.38 -1.33
C PRO A 43 12.09 21.01 -0.70
N ASP A 44 12.62 20.77 0.50
CA ASP A 44 12.45 19.49 1.21
C ASP A 44 10.99 19.09 1.42
N GLU A 45 10.11 20.05 1.67
CA GLU A 45 8.67 19.79 1.80
C GLU A 45 8.08 19.18 0.52
N PHE A 46 8.47 19.71 -0.65
CA PHE A 46 8.07 19.14 -1.93
C PHE A 46 8.67 17.75 -2.15
N LEU A 47 9.95 17.56 -1.84
CA LEU A 47 10.62 16.27 -2.01
C LEU A 47 10.00 15.19 -1.10
N ARG A 48 9.59 15.54 0.12
CA ARG A 48 8.88 14.60 0.99
C ARG A 48 7.52 14.19 0.42
N ALA A 49 6.74 15.15 -0.09
CA ALA A 49 5.45 14.85 -0.72
C ALA A 49 5.62 13.95 -1.96
N LEU A 50 6.60 14.26 -2.81
CA LEU A 50 6.93 13.45 -3.98
C LEU A 50 7.35 12.03 -3.57
N ARG A 51 8.21 11.88 -2.56
CA ARG A 51 8.71 10.58 -2.11
C ARG A 51 7.62 9.73 -1.47
N VAL A 52 6.67 10.31 -0.76
CA VAL A 52 5.49 9.58 -0.23
C VAL A 52 4.71 8.93 -1.36
N HIS A 53 4.45 9.65 -2.42
CA HIS A 53 3.72 9.16 -3.59
C HIS A 53 4.50 8.05 -4.32
N GLU A 54 5.78 8.29 -4.62
CA GLU A 54 6.64 7.31 -5.31
C GLU A 54 6.82 6.02 -4.51
N ASN A 55 7.13 6.11 -3.22
CA ASN A 55 7.30 4.93 -2.38
C ASN A 55 6.00 4.15 -2.21
N THR A 56 4.86 4.81 -2.26
CA THR A 56 3.57 4.12 -2.17
C THR A 56 3.28 3.31 -3.43
N VAL A 57 3.54 3.82 -4.64
CA VAL A 57 3.36 3.01 -5.85
C VAL A 57 4.33 1.82 -5.88
N GLU A 58 5.57 1.99 -5.42
CA GLU A 58 6.52 0.89 -5.26
C GLU A 58 5.96 -0.20 -4.34
N GLY A 59 5.36 0.20 -3.21
CA GLY A 59 4.73 -0.71 -2.25
C GLY A 59 3.49 -1.42 -2.79
N LEU A 60 2.70 -0.76 -3.64
CA LEU A 60 1.51 -1.35 -4.25
C LEU A 60 1.83 -2.53 -5.16
N LEU A 61 3.00 -2.54 -5.78
CA LEU A 61 3.45 -3.67 -6.62
C LEU A 61 3.59 -4.97 -5.82
N LEU A 62 3.89 -4.88 -4.53
CA LEU A 62 3.95 -6.02 -3.62
C LEU A 62 2.61 -6.27 -2.93
N PHE A 63 1.99 -5.21 -2.42
CA PHE A 63 0.81 -5.33 -1.58
C PHE A 63 -0.42 -5.85 -2.33
N LEU A 64 -0.77 -5.26 -3.47
CA LEU A 64 -1.99 -5.65 -4.17
C LEU A 64 -1.98 -7.10 -4.66
N PRO A 65 -0.92 -7.59 -5.32
CA PRO A 65 -0.84 -9.02 -5.64
C PRO A 65 -0.87 -9.92 -4.40
N ALA A 66 -0.17 -9.54 -3.32
CA ALA A 66 -0.16 -10.31 -2.09
C ALA A 66 -1.54 -10.43 -1.44
N LEU A 67 -2.31 -9.33 -1.40
CA LEU A 67 -3.67 -9.31 -0.90
C LEU A 67 -4.56 -10.32 -1.64
N TRP A 68 -4.54 -10.26 -2.96
CA TRP A 68 -5.39 -11.10 -3.79
C TRP A 68 -4.95 -12.58 -3.79
N MET A 69 -3.66 -12.86 -3.84
CA MET A 69 -3.16 -14.23 -3.71
C MET A 69 -3.51 -14.84 -2.35
N PHE A 70 -3.44 -14.04 -1.29
CA PHE A 70 -3.85 -14.50 0.04
C PHE A 70 -5.36 -14.75 0.11
N ALA A 71 -6.18 -13.89 -0.50
CA ALA A 71 -7.62 -14.09 -0.57
C ALA A 71 -8.00 -15.40 -1.29
N LEU A 72 -7.27 -15.74 -2.35
CA LEU A 72 -7.45 -17.00 -3.09
C LEU A 72 -7.10 -18.25 -2.26
N THR A 73 -6.15 -18.14 -1.33
CA THR A 73 -5.68 -19.30 -0.55
C THR A 73 -6.36 -19.44 0.81
N PHE A 74 -6.57 -18.35 1.53
CA PHE A 74 -7.11 -18.34 2.89
C PHE A 74 -8.46 -17.63 3.04
N GLY A 75 -9.00 -17.11 1.94
CA GLY A 75 -10.32 -16.50 1.89
C GLY A 75 -10.34 -15.01 2.17
N ASP A 76 -11.48 -14.42 1.84
CA ASP A 76 -11.69 -12.99 1.83
C ASP A 76 -11.59 -12.32 3.21
N LEU A 77 -12.14 -12.97 4.24
CA LEU A 77 -12.18 -12.40 5.59
C LEU A 77 -10.77 -12.09 6.13
N TRP A 78 -9.89 -13.08 6.07
CA TRP A 78 -8.53 -12.92 6.59
C TRP A 78 -7.69 -11.99 5.70
N ALA A 79 -7.86 -12.08 4.39
CA ALA A 79 -7.22 -11.14 3.46
C ALA A 79 -7.63 -9.70 3.74
N GLY A 80 -8.92 -9.45 3.94
CA GLY A 80 -9.43 -8.12 4.24
C GLY A 80 -8.95 -7.58 5.59
N LEU A 81 -8.99 -8.40 6.65
CA LEU A 81 -8.57 -8.00 7.99
C LEU A 81 -7.08 -7.67 8.05
N ILE A 82 -6.23 -8.55 7.51
CA ILE A 82 -4.78 -8.33 7.48
C ILE A 82 -4.43 -7.20 6.51
N GLY A 83 -5.06 -7.19 5.34
CA GLY A 83 -4.81 -6.20 4.30
C GLY A 83 -5.20 -4.78 4.70
N LEU A 84 -6.19 -4.60 5.58
CA LEU A 84 -6.62 -3.28 6.04
C LEU A 84 -5.49 -2.50 6.75
N PHE A 85 -4.55 -3.19 7.38
CA PHE A 85 -3.41 -2.53 8.02
C PHE A 85 -2.50 -1.81 7.02
N TYR A 86 -2.46 -2.23 5.76
CA TYR A 86 -1.65 -1.55 4.75
C TYR A 86 -2.13 -0.10 4.48
N PRO A 87 -3.37 0.15 4.06
CA PRO A 87 -3.83 1.51 3.84
C PRO A 87 -3.79 2.36 5.12
N LEU A 88 -4.10 1.81 6.29
CA LEU A 88 -3.96 2.52 7.56
C LEU A 88 -2.50 2.91 7.82
N GLY A 89 -1.58 1.98 7.62
CA GLY A 89 -0.14 2.24 7.73
C GLY A 89 0.32 3.31 6.74
N ARG A 90 -0.22 3.33 5.53
CA ARG A 90 0.11 4.33 4.51
C ARG A 90 -0.37 5.74 4.85
N ILE A 91 -1.51 5.87 5.50
CA ILE A 91 -1.97 7.18 6.02
C ILE A 91 -0.99 7.68 7.09
N ILE A 92 -0.65 6.83 8.06
CA ILE A 92 0.30 7.18 9.13
C ILE A 92 1.68 7.51 8.55
N TYR A 93 2.14 6.73 7.57
CA TYR A 93 3.39 6.97 6.84
C TYR A 93 3.41 8.33 6.16
N ALA A 94 2.37 8.65 5.41
CA ALA A 94 2.27 9.91 4.69
C ALA A 94 2.24 11.11 5.64
N GLN A 95 1.38 11.07 6.65
CA GLN A 95 1.24 12.14 7.62
C GLN A 95 2.55 12.39 8.40
N GLY A 96 3.26 11.32 8.78
CA GLY A 96 4.55 11.43 9.43
C GLY A 96 5.61 12.01 8.50
N TYR A 97 5.71 11.49 7.30
CA TYR A 97 6.71 11.92 6.32
C TYR A 97 6.52 13.37 5.88
N TYR A 98 5.27 13.83 5.75
CA TYR A 98 4.99 15.24 5.42
C TYR A 98 5.54 16.20 6.48
N GLN A 99 5.55 15.79 7.75
CA GLN A 99 6.12 16.60 8.83
C GLN A 99 7.64 16.57 8.84
N ALA A 100 8.23 15.37 8.80
CA ALA A 100 9.69 15.16 8.81
C ALA A 100 10.03 13.75 8.31
N ALA A 101 11.18 13.62 7.62
CA ALA A 101 11.58 12.34 7.03
C ALA A 101 11.75 11.21 8.05
N ASP A 102 12.19 11.49 9.26
CA ASP A 102 12.37 10.52 10.35
C ASP A 102 11.06 10.00 10.94
N LYS A 103 9.95 10.71 10.75
CA LYS A 103 8.63 10.32 11.26
C LYS A 103 7.90 9.30 10.38
N ARG A 104 8.49 8.87 9.26
CA ARG A 104 7.88 7.91 8.32
C ARG A 104 7.87 6.47 8.83
N SER A 105 8.78 6.10 9.72
CA SER A 105 9.12 4.69 10.02
C SER A 105 7.97 3.88 10.58
N ARG A 106 7.15 4.43 11.48
CA ARG A 106 6.04 3.72 12.12
C ARG A 106 5.01 3.26 11.08
N GLY A 107 4.53 4.16 10.25
CA GLY A 107 3.54 3.84 9.21
C GLY A 107 4.12 2.89 8.15
N PHE A 108 5.38 3.07 7.77
CA PHE A 108 6.09 2.18 6.87
C PHE A 108 6.12 0.74 7.40
N MET A 109 6.46 0.55 8.67
CA MET A 109 6.54 -0.78 9.29
C MET A 109 5.18 -1.46 9.36
N ILE A 110 4.10 -0.74 9.67
CA ILE A 110 2.73 -1.29 9.68
C ILE A 110 2.39 -1.87 8.30
N GLY A 111 2.60 -1.11 7.24
CA GLY A 111 2.34 -1.56 5.87
C GLY A 111 3.24 -2.72 5.43
N LEU A 112 4.52 -2.67 5.79
CA LEU A 112 5.48 -3.72 5.48
C LEU A 112 5.11 -5.05 6.15
N ILE A 113 4.75 -5.02 7.42
CA ILE A 113 4.35 -6.23 8.18
C ILE A 113 3.08 -6.82 7.58
N SER A 114 2.07 -6.01 7.28
CA SER A 114 0.85 -6.48 6.61
C SER A 114 1.17 -7.17 5.28
N THR A 115 1.99 -6.55 4.44
CA THR A 115 2.40 -7.12 3.14
C THR A 115 3.19 -8.41 3.32
N ALA A 116 4.11 -8.46 4.28
CA ALA A 116 4.92 -9.66 4.56
C ALA A 116 4.05 -10.84 5.00
N ILE A 117 3.08 -10.61 5.88
CA ILE A 117 2.14 -11.65 6.33
C ILE A 117 1.34 -12.19 5.13
N LEU A 118 0.83 -11.30 4.28
CA LEU A 118 0.07 -11.69 3.09
C LEU A 118 0.93 -12.49 2.10
N LEU A 119 2.17 -12.07 1.84
CA LEU A 119 3.07 -12.77 0.93
C LEU A 119 3.48 -14.14 1.45
N ILE A 120 3.93 -14.22 2.71
CA ILE A 120 4.35 -15.48 3.32
C ILE A 120 3.17 -16.45 3.40
N GLY A 121 2.00 -15.97 3.84
CA GLY A 121 0.79 -16.77 3.87
C GLY A 121 0.41 -17.29 2.48
N SER A 122 0.43 -16.45 1.46
CA SER A 122 0.15 -16.87 0.08
C SER A 122 1.11 -17.96 -0.39
N LEU A 123 2.40 -17.81 -0.12
CA LEU A 123 3.40 -18.82 -0.47
C LEU A 123 3.08 -20.17 0.20
N ILE A 124 2.79 -20.16 1.51
CA ILE A 124 2.41 -21.36 2.26
C ILE A 124 1.16 -21.99 1.64
N GLY A 125 0.12 -21.20 1.40
CA GLY A 125 -1.13 -21.68 0.82
C GLY A 125 -0.95 -22.35 -0.53
N PHE A 126 -0.18 -21.72 -1.42
CA PHE A 126 0.09 -22.30 -2.74
C PHE A 126 0.98 -23.54 -2.69
N VAL A 127 1.99 -23.58 -1.79
CA VAL A 127 2.82 -24.78 -1.60
C VAL A 127 1.99 -25.95 -1.09
N LEU A 128 1.14 -25.73 -0.08
CA LEU A 128 0.25 -26.77 0.44
C LEU A 128 -0.71 -27.27 -0.64
N SER A 129 -1.27 -26.38 -1.43
CA SER A 129 -2.15 -26.74 -2.54
C SER A 129 -1.41 -27.56 -3.60
N ALA A 130 -0.19 -27.17 -3.95
CA ALA A 130 0.63 -27.91 -4.92
C ALA A 130 1.00 -29.31 -4.41
N VAL A 131 1.38 -29.44 -3.14
CA VAL A 131 1.65 -30.74 -2.52
C VAL A 131 0.42 -31.64 -2.57
N THR A 132 -0.75 -31.12 -2.22
CA THR A 132 -2.01 -31.90 -2.24
C THR A 132 -2.40 -32.33 -3.66
N LEU A 133 -2.11 -31.50 -4.66
CA LEU A 133 -2.52 -31.75 -6.04
C LEU A 133 -1.58 -32.72 -6.77
N TYR A 134 -0.28 -32.67 -6.51
CA TYR A 134 0.75 -33.38 -7.30
C TYR A 134 1.47 -34.51 -6.56
N LEU A 135 1.31 -34.61 -5.23
CA LEU A 135 1.92 -35.68 -4.42
C LEU A 135 0.87 -36.47 -3.64
#